data_3ce7483bf9816ab8d9db4e76b21eeb2a
#
_entry.id   3ce7483bf9816ab8d9db4e76b21eeb2a
#
_cell.length_a   1.000
_cell.length_b   1.000
_cell.length_c   1.000
_cell.angle_alpha   90.00
_cell.angle_beta   90.00
_cell.angle_gamma   90.00
#
_symmetry.space_group_name_H-M   'P 1'
#
loop_
_entity.id
_entity.type
_entity.pdbx_description
1 polymer ?
#
loop_
_entity_poly.entity_id
_entity_poly.type
_entity_poly.pdbx_seq_one_letter_code
_entity_poly.pdbx_strand_id
1 'polypeptide(L)'
;MAKLKSTLPNMFLSLTIICVVAGAILAGVNMYTTGPIAATKAAALEAAIKAVTPAFDNKPTEEAYMAVTADGDSLKIYPAKQDGKFVGAAVESNTMKGFGGEIRVIVGFDTEGKLLNYSCLLY
;
A
#
# COMPACT_ATOMS: atom_id res chain seq x y z
N MET A 1 30.55 9.33 39.44
CA MET A 1 30.38 8.87 38.08
C MET A 1 31.73 8.44 37.52
N ALA A 2 31.88 7.18 37.16
CA ALA A 2 33.11 6.67 36.58
C ALA A 2 33.30 7.29 35.18
N LYS A 3 34.33 8.12 35.03
CA LYS A 3 34.75 8.64 33.73
C LYS A 3 35.36 7.47 32.95
N LEU A 4 34.62 6.93 32.01
CA LEU A 4 35.13 5.98 31.03
C LEU A 4 36.26 6.64 30.26
N LYS A 5 37.47 6.04 30.30
CA LYS A 5 38.60 6.54 29.52
C LYS A 5 38.24 6.54 28.03
N SER A 6 38.43 7.67 27.38
CA SER A 6 38.24 7.85 25.95
C SER A 6 39.30 7.10 25.15
N THR A 7 39.16 5.79 25.09
CA THR A 7 40.03 4.92 24.27
C THR A 7 39.25 4.48 23.02
N LEU A 8 39.96 4.27 21.91
CA LEU A 8 39.36 3.84 20.63
C LEU A 8 38.39 2.65 20.77
N PRO A 9 38.72 1.56 21.50
CA PRO A 9 37.80 0.45 21.69
C PRO A 9 36.51 0.82 22.46
N ASN A 10 36.61 1.72 23.47
CA ASN A 10 35.46 2.16 24.22
C ASN A 10 34.50 3.03 23.36
N MET A 11 35.05 3.88 22.51
CA MET A 11 34.28 4.71 21.60
C MET A 11 33.57 3.83 20.57
N PHE A 12 34.27 2.86 20.01
CA PHE A 12 33.69 1.88 19.06
C PHE A 12 32.59 1.03 19.71
N LEU A 13 32.84 0.53 20.92
CA LEU A 13 31.88 -0.29 21.65
C LEU A 13 30.62 0.50 21.99
N SER A 14 30.73 1.74 22.50
CA SER A 14 29.57 2.56 22.82
C SER A 14 28.72 2.91 21.60
N LEU A 15 29.36 3.25 20.48
CA LEU A 15 28.65 3.52 19.22
C LEU A 15 27.93 2.29 18.70
N THR A 16 28.59 1.12 18.74
CA THR A 16 27.98 -0.14 18.31
C THR A 16 26.76 -0.50 19.16
N ILE A 17 26.83 -0.36 20.49
CA ILE A 17 25.72 -0.63 21.39
C ILE A 17 24.53 0.28 21.08
N ILE A 18 24.77 1.58 20.89
CA ILE A 18 23.70 2.54 20.56
C ILE A 18 23.04 2.18 19.24
N CYS A 19 23.81 1.85 18.21
CA CYS A 19 23.29 1.46 16.91
C CYS A 19 22.47 0.17 16.98
N VAL A 20 22.93 -0.84 17.72
CA VAL A 20 22.22 -2.12 17.89
C VAL A 20 20.90 -1.91 18.64
N VAL A 21 20.90 -1.14 19.73
CA VAL A 21 19.69 -0.85 20.51
C VAL A 21 18.68 -0.07 19.66
N ALA A 22 19.11 0.98 18.98
CA ALA A 22 18.23 1.77 18.10
C ALA A 22 17.66 0.91 16.96
N GLY A 23 18.47 0.08 16.32
CA GLY A 23 18.04 -0.84 15.27
C GLY A 23 17.04 -1.88 15.79
N ALA A 24 17.26 -2.44 16.96
CA ALA A 24 16.36 -3.41 17.58
C ALA A 24 15.00 -2.79 17.92
N ILE A 25 14.97 -1.56 18.44
CA ILE A 25 13.71 -0.84 18.73
C ILE A 25 12.94 -0.57 17.43
N LEU A 26 13.59 -0.05 16.40
CA LEU A 26 12.97 0.22 15.11
C LEU A 26 12.42 -1.04 14.45
N ALA A 27 13.19 -2.13 14.47
CA ALA A 27 12.75 -3.42 13.94
C ALA A 27 11.54 -3.96 14.72
N GLY A 28 11.55 -3.88 16.04
CA GLY A 28 10.43 -4.32 16.89
C GLY A 28 9.16 -3.54 16.62
N VAL A 29 9.24 -2.20 16.54
CA VAL A 29 8.09 -1.35 16.19
C VAL A 29 7.58 -1.68 14.79
N ASN A 30 8.46 -1.84 13.81
CA ASN A 30 8.06 -2.20 12.45
C ASN A 30 7.33 -3.54 12.39
N MET A 31 7.83 -4.57 13.07
CA MET A 31 7.16 -5.88 13.13
C MET A 31 5.77 -5.79 13.78
N TYR A 32 5.65 -5.01 14.85
CA TYR A 32 4.38 -4.85 15.56
C TYR A 32 3.35 -4.06 14.73
N THR A 33 3.78 -3.05 13.99
CA THR A 33 2.89 -2.16 13.22
C THR A 33 2.55 -2.68 11.82
N THR A 34 3.33 -3.60 11.26
CA THR A 34 3.09 -4.13 9.90
C THR A 34 1.73 -4.80 9.77
N GLY A 35 1.30 -5.58 10.76
CA GLY A 35 0.00 -6.26 10.77
C GLY A 35 -1.20 -5.29 10.70
N PRO A 36 -1.35 -4.36 11.66
CA PRO A 36 -2.45 -3.40 11.63
C PRO A 36 -2.39 -2.47 10.40
N ILE A 37 -1.22 -2.08 9.92
CA ILE A 37 -1.09 -1.26 8.70
C ILE A 37 -1.61 -2.03 7.48
N ALA A 38 -1.26 -3.30 7.33
CA ALA A 38 -1.74 -4.13 6.22
C ALA A 38 -3.28 -4.27 6.25
N ALA A 39 -3.86 -4.51 7.43
CA ALA A 39 -5.31 -4.60 7.61
C ALA A 39 -6.02 -3.27 7.25
N THR A 40 -5.47 -2.15 7.71
CA THR A 40 -6.04 -0.82 7.41
C THR A 40 -5.97 -0.50 5.92
N LYS A 41 -4.85 -0.83 5.26
CA LYS A 41 -4.69 -0.64 3.81
C LYS A 41 -5.67 -1.51 3.02
N ALA A 42 -5.86 -2.76 3.41
CA ALA A 42 -6.83 -3.64 2.77
C ALA A 42 -8.27 -3.10 2.93
N ALA A 43 -8.66 -2.67 4.13
CA ALA A 43 -9.97 -2.09 4.39
C ALA A 43 -10.19 -0.78 3.62
N ALA A 44 -9.17 0.09 3.54
CA ALA A 44 -9.24 1.33 2.78
C ALA A 44 -9.39 1.07 1.26
N LEU A 45 -8.68 0.07 0.75
CA LEU A 45 -8.79 -0.35 -0.65
C LEU A 45 -10.19 -0.91 -0.96
N GLU A 46 -10.72 -1.78 -0.12
CA GLU A 46 -12.08 -2.29 -0.29
C GLU A 46 -13.14 -1.19 -0.24
N ALA A 47 -13.00 -0.23 0.67
CA ALA A 47 -13.88 0.92 0.75
C ALA A 47 -13.79 1.79 -0.52
N ALA A 48 -12.58 2.00 -1.05
CA ALA A 48 -12.38 2.74 -2.28
C ALA A 48 -12.99 2.01 -3.50
N ILE A 49 -12.84 0.69 -3.60
CA ILE A 49 -13.45 -0.12 -4.66
C ILE A 49 -14.98 0.00 -4.58
N LYS A 50 -15.57 -0.13 -3.38
CA LYS A 50 -17.02 0.04 -3.16
C LYS A 50 -17.52 1.43 -3.54
N ALA A 51 -16.70 2.46 -3.40
CA ALA A 51 -17.07 3.82 -3.74
C ALA A 51 -17.05 4.10 -5.25
N VAL A 52 -16.26 3.35 -6.02
CA VAL A 52 -16.06 3.60 -7.46
C VAL A 52 -16.72 2.55 -8.37
N THR A 53 -17.17 1.41 -7.82
CA THR A 53 -17.84 0.34 -8.57
C THR A 53 -19.29 0.19 -8.13
N PRO A 54 -20.18 -0.37 -8.99
CA PRO A 54 -21.51 -0.78 -8.58
C PRO A 54 -21.48 -1.84 -7.47
N ALA A 55 -22.61 -2.16 -6.87
CA ALA A 55 -22.71 -3.21 -5.86
C ALA A 55 -22.16 -4.54 -6.38
N PHE A 56 -21.29 -5.17 -5.60
CA PHE A 56 -20.65 -6.44 -5.91
C PHE A 56 -20.66 -7.36 -4.68
N ASP A 57 -20.66 -8.67 -4.91
CA ASP A 57 -20.70 -9.71 -3.88
C ASP A 57 -19.39 -10.51 -3.79
N ASN A 58 -18.48 -10.34 -4.77
CA ASN A 58 -17.19 -11.00 -4.77
C ASN A 58 -16.16 -10.23 -3.94
N LYS A 59 -14.96 -10.81 -3.81
CA LYS A 59 -13.79 -10.15 -3.20
C LYS A 59 -12.82 -9.69 -4.31
N PRO A 60 -12.96 -8.47 -4.83
CA PRO A 60 -12.16 -8.00 -5.96
C PRO A 60 -10.66 -8.01 -5.69
N THR A 61 -10.26 -7.88 -4.42
CA THR A 61 -8.86 -7.91 -4.00
C THR A 61 -8.19 -9.26 -4.18
N GLU A 62 -8.94 -10.37 -4.09
CA GLU A 62 -8.43 -11.73 -4.29
C GLU A 62 -8.36 -12.10 -5.78
N GLU A 63 -9.23 -11.54 -6.59
CA GLU A 63 -9.29 -11.77 -8.06
C GLU A 63 -8.52 -10.71 -8.87
N ALA A 64 -7.75 -9.86 -8.20
CA ALA A 64 -7.00 -8.80 -8.84
C ALA A 64 -5.93 -9.35 -9.79
N TYR A 65 -5.84 -8.77 -10.97
CA TYR A 65 -4.79 -9.08 -11.94
C TYR A 65 -4.09 -7.82 -12.44
N MET A 66 -2.86 -7.99 -12.90
CA MET A 66 -2.08 -6.90 -13.47
C MET A 66 -2.22 -6.89 -14.99
N ALA A 67 -2.51 -5.73 -15.53
CA ALA A 67 -2.43 -5.45 -16.96
C ALA A 67 -1.28 -4.49 -17.23
N VAL A 68 -0.50 -4.77 -18.25
CA VAL A 68 0.59 -3.88 -18.69
C VAL A 68 0.06 -3.05 -19.85
N THR A 69 0.19 -1.74 -19.75
CA THR A 69 -0.19 -0.82 -20.83
C THR A 69 0.86 -0.83 -21.94
N ALA A 70 0.50 -0.30 -23.10
CA ALA A 70 1.43 -0.16 -24.23
C ALA A 70 2.67 0.69 -23.89
N ASP A 71 2.55 1.58 -22.92
CA ASP A 71 3.63 2.44 -22.42
C ASP A 71 4.52 1.77 -21.37
N GLY A 72 4.23 0.51 -20.99
CA GLY A 72 4.99 -0.28 -20.03
C GLY A 72 4.58 -0.07 -18.57
N ASP A 73 3.56 0.74 -18.28
CA ASP A 73 3.04 0.92 -16.94
C ASP A 73 2.17 -0.26 -16.52
N SER A 74 2.28 -0.66 -15.26
CA SER A 74 1.47 -1.74 -14.68
C SER A 74 0.23 -1.16 -14.03
N LEU A 75 -0.93 -1.57 -14.51
CA LEU A 75 -2.23 -1.26 -13.91
C LEU A 75 -2.74 -2.48 -13.15
N LYS A 76 -3.27 -2.26 -11.96
CA LYS A 76 -3.90 -3.31 -11.17
C LYS A 76 -5.41 -3.22 -11.33
N ILE A 77 -6.02 -4.30 -11.79
CA ILE A 77 -7.44 -4.35 -12.10
C ILE A 77 -8.14 -5.24 -11.10
N TYR A 78 -9.21 -4.72 -10.52
CA TYR A 78 -10.07 -5.39 -9.55
C TYR A 78 -11.44 -5.62 -10.18
N PRO A 79 -11.76 -6.85 -10.63
CA PRO A 79 -13.05 -7.15 -11.24
C PRO A 79 -14.15 -7.17 -10.17
N ALA A 80 -15.22 -6.42 -10.39
CA ALA A 80 -16.42 -6.46 -9.59
C ALA A 80 -17.45 -7.39 -10.26
N LYS A 81 -17.93 -8.37 -9.49
CA LYS A 81 -18.93 -9.35 -9.94
C LYS A 81 -20.09 -9.35 -8.96
N GLN A 82 -21.29 -9.49 -9.47
CA GLN A 82 -22.52 -9.72 -8.72
C GLN A 82 -23.24 -10.93 -9.27
N ASP A 83 -23.57 -11.90 -8.42
CA ASP A 83 -24.16 -13.19 -8.81
C ASP A 83 -23.37 -13.93 -9.91
N GLY A 84 -22.04 -13.81 -9.89
CA GLY A 84 -21.15 -14.40 -10.89
C GLY A 84 -21.09 -13.67 -12.24
N LYS A 85 -21.82 -12.58 -12.40
CA LYS A 85 -21.77 -11.72 -13.58
C LYS A 85 -20.84 -10.53 -13.36
N PHE A 86 -20.04 -10.22 -14.37
CA PHE A 86 -19.21 -9.03 -14.37
C PHE A 86 -20.09 -7.77 -14.41
N VAL A 87 -19.97 -6.89 -13.43
CA VAL A 87 -20.75 -5.65 -13.32
C VAL A 87 -19.89 -4.39 -13.47
N GLY A 88 -18.59 -4.55 -13.40
CA GLY A 88 -17.65 -3.44 -13.58
C GLY A 88 -16.25 -3.82 -13.10
N ALA A 89 -15.31 -2.91 -13.22
CA ALA A 89 -13.96 -3.08 -12.72
C ALA A 89 -13.44 -1.79 -12.10
N ALA A 90 -12.67 -1.93 -11.04
CA ALA A 90 -11.84 -0.84 -10.53
C ALA A 90 -10.41 -1.01 -11.04
N VAL A 91 -9.83 0.06 -11.53
CA VAL A 91 -8.46 0.10 -12.03
C VAL A 91 -7.64 1.01 -11.13
N GLU A 92 -6.61 0.44 -10.52
CA GLU A 92 -5.64 1.18 -9.71
C GLU A 92 -4.43 1.55 -10.57
N SER A 93 -4.11 2.83 -10.59
CA SER A 93 -2.89 3.37 -11.18
C SER A 93 -2.11 4.12 -10.13
N ASN A 94 -0.80 4.08 -10.22
CA ASN A 94 0.09 4.81 -9.32
C ASN A 94 1.14 5.60 -10.10
N THR A 95 1.59 6.69 -9.50
CA THR A 95 2.71 7.46 -10.02
C THR A 95 3.59 7.94 -8.89
N MET A 96 4.91 7.89 -9.11
CA MET A 96 5.91 8.40 -8.16
C MET A 96 6.22 9.89 -8.37
N LYS A 97 5.55 10.54 -9.34
CA LYS A 97 5.77 11.96 -9.69
C LYS A 97 4.92 12.93 -8.85
N GLY A 98 4.35 12.47 -7.74
CA GLY A 98 3.62 13.32 -6.81
C GLY A 98 4.55 14.23 -6.02
N PHE A 99 4.07 15.42 -5.64
CA PHE A 99 4.84 16.38 -4.83
C PHE A 99 5.26 15.81 -3.46
N GLY A 100 4.42 14.98 -2.84
CA GLY A 100 4.69 14.33 -1.54
C GLY A 100 5.10 12.85 -1.64
N GLY A 101 5.33 12.34 -2.85
CA GLY A 101 5.67 10.93 -3.07
C GLY A 101 4.70 10.22 -4.00
N GLU A 102 4.41 8.95 -3.70
CA GLU A 102 3.52 8.12 -4.50
C GLU A 102 2.06 8.61 -4.42
N ILE A 103 1.46 8.83 -5.57
CA ILE A 103 0.01 9.08 -5.70
C ILE A 103 -0.63 7.82 -6.27
N ARG A 104 -1.66 7.32 -5.60
CA ARG A 104 -2.49 6.20 -6.07
C ARG A 104 -3.89 6.69 -6.34
N VAL A 105 -4.39 6.36 -7.49
CA VAL A 105 -5.76 6.67 -7.93
C VAL A 105 -6.45 5.38 -8.33
N ILE A 106 -7.66 5.19 -7.85
CA ILE A 106 -8.53 4.11 -8.27
C ILE A 106 -9.70 4.67 -9.05
N VAL A 107 -10.00 4.07 -10.18
CA VAL A 107 -11.04 4.51 -11.11
C VAL A 107 -11.98 3.35 -11.38
N GLY A 108 -13.27 3.57 -11.23
CA GLY A 108 -14.31 2.58 -11.51
C GLY A 108 -14.85 2.69 -12.95
N PHE A 109 -14.95 1.56 -13.62
CA PHE A 109 -15.51 1.43 -14.95
C PHE A 109 -16.71 0.48 -14.95
N ASP A 110 -17.68 0.78 -15.78
CA ASP A 110 -18.83 -0.08 -16.08
C ASP A 110 -18.44 -1.17 -17.10
N THR A 111 -19.37 -2.10 -17.36
CA THR A 111 -19.26 -3.16 -18.37
C THR A 111 -19.04 -2.65 -19.78
N GLU A 112 -19.45 -1.41 -20.06
CA GLU A 112 -19.25 -0.74 -21.36
C GLU A 112 -17.93 0.04 -21.45
N GLY A 113 -17.10 0.01 -20.38
CA GLY A 113 -15.85 0.78 -20.29
C GLY A 113 -16.06 2.28 -19.99
N LYS A 114 -17.28 2.66 -19.59
CA LYS A 114 -17.60 4.02 -19.18
C LYS A 114 -17.12 4.27 -17.75
N LEU A 115 -16.47 5.40 -17.53
CA LEU A 115 -16.02 5.82 -16.22
C LEU A 115 -17.21 6.16 -15.32
N LEU A 116 -17.31 5.49 -14.18
CA LEU A 116 -18.36 5.70 -13.18
C LEU A 116 -17.94 6.72 -12.12
N ASN A 117 -16.82 6.49 -11.48
CA ASN A 117 -16.34 7.33 -10.38
C ASN A 117 -14.83 7.11 -10.20
N TYR A 118 -14.20 7.99 -9.44
CA TYR A 118 -12.78 7.87 -9.08
C TYR A 118 -12.57 8.17 -7.60
N SER A 119 -11.51 7.61 -7.02
CA SER A 119 -11.08 7.88 -5.66
C SER A 119 -9.56 7.97 -5.61
N CYS A 120 -9.05 8.91 -4.83
CA CYS A 120 -7.61 9.05 -4.59
C CYS A 120 -7.27 8.36 -3.27
N LEU A 121 -6.36 7.40 -3.32
CA LEU A 121 -5.84 6.70 -2.15
C LEU A 121 -4.63 7.48 -1.62
N LEU A 122 -4.87 8.36 -0.64
CA LEU A 122 -3.82 9.06 0.09
C LEU A 122 -3.45 8.21 1.34
N TYR A 123 -2.19 7.89 1.46
CA TYR A 123 -1.64 7.24 2.66
C TYR A 123 -0.69 8.18 3.38
#